data_2f7827c8324ace4f149a49cb724232ae
#
_entry.id   2f7827c8324ace4f149a49cb724232ae
#
_cell.length_a   1.000
_cell.length_b   1.000
_cell.length_c   1.000
_cell.angle_alpha   90.00
_cell.angle_beta   90.00
_cell.angle_gamma   90.00
#
_symmetry.space_group_name_H-M   'P 1'
#
loop_
_entity.id
_entity.type
_entity.pdbx_description
1 polymer ?
#
loop_
_entity_poly.entity_id
_entity_poly.type
_entity_poly.pdbx_seq_one_letter_code
_entity_poly.pdbx_strand_id
1 'polypeptide(L)'
;ETAVTVKTRLGDVIDRGISTRLSDEELRRHPLAIWIETRLGVSWSEGDQRWVRARPLTLDEASRALSDDAGRGQEPCRQALRDLLLQSSLPARGGTSSGGVSSQSFFAFKLHQFISGAGHAFATLEPAGTRTVTVDGQQFLPGHAEKRLYPVHFCRDCGHEYHPVRLGVEAGDRTFLARDIDDAAPASDDGDAAEGGATDGEIFGFLTLDIRDADFTFANRDEDYPETWLDFDKTGNPRLKSHYRAGRVRDVVVAPNGRVGSGSKAWFIPGRFRFCLRCGATHSTSARDRTRLASLSAEGARIPIVYGRD
;
A
#
# COMPACT_ATOMS: atom_id res chain seq x y z
N GLU A 1 27.51 -19.73 -29.02
CA GLU A 1 27.48 -20.90 -28.09
C GLU A 1 26.37 -21.85 -28.49
N THR A 2 26.61 -23.16 -28.40
CA THR A 2 25.55 -24.15 -28.66
C THR A 2 24.61 -24.22 -27.44
N ALA A 3 23.32 -24.58 -27.69
CA ALA A 3 22.32 -24.71 -26.58
C ALA A 3 22.79 -25.69 -25.47
N VAL A 4 23.54 -26.75 -25.84
CA VAL A 4 24.11 -27.71 -24.89
C VAL A 4 25.13 -27.05 -23.97
N THR A 5 25.99 -26.17 -24.50
CA THR A 5 27.01 -25.45 -23.69
C THR A 5 26.37 -24.49 -22.70
N VAL A 6 25.32 -23.78 -23.12
CA VAL A 6 24.57 -22.87 -22.23
C VAL A 6 23.89 -23.63 -21.10
N LYS A 7 23.22 -24.75 -21.43
CA LYS A 7 22.56 -25.61 -20.44
C LYS A 7 23.55 -26.13 -19.38
N THR A 8 24.70 -26.61 -19.82
CA THR A 8 25.74 -27.13 -18.90
C THR A 8 26.25 -26.02 -17.98
N ARG A 9 26.59 -24.84 -18.51
CA ARG A 9 27.07 -23.69 -17.72
C ARG A 9 26.04 -23.21 -16.69
N LEU A 10 24.77 -23.15 -17.07
CA LEU A 10 23.70 -22.80 -16.14
C LEU A 10 23.57 -23.84 -15.03
N GLY A 11 23.56 -25.12 -15.38
CA GLY A 11 23.51 -26.21 -14.44
C GLY A 11 24.66 -26.16 -13.42
N ASP A 12 25.88 -25.96 -13.90
CA ASP A 12 27.09 -25.88 -13.04
C ASP A 12 27.05 -24.72 -12.05
N VAL A 13 26.46 -23.57 -12.46
CA VAL A 13 26.31 -22.41 -11.58
C VAL A 13 25.24 -22.66 -10.52
N ILE A 14 24.13 -23.31 -10.89
CA ILE A 14 23.04 -23.65 -9.96
C ILE A 14 23.56 -24.67 -8.92
N ASP A 15 24.30 -25.69 -9.36
CA ASP A 15 24.83 -26.73 -8.49
C ASP A 15 25.87 -26.18 -7.49
N ARG A 16 26.68 -25.21 -7.91
CA ARG A 16 27.68 -24.57 -7.03
C ARG A 16 27.06 -23.55 -6.07
N GLY A 17 25.91 -23.01 -6.40
CA GLY A 17 25.30 -21.91 -5.67
C GLY A 17 26.11 -20.61 -5.76
N ILE A 18 25.54 -19.52 -5.26
CA ILE A 18 26.15 -18.18 -5.25
C ILE A 18 26.46 -17.82 -3.78
N SER A 19 27.62 -18.27 -3.30
CA SER A 19 28.03 -18.13 -1.89
C SER A 19 28.80 -16.84 -1.58
N THR A 20 29.40 -16.21 -2.58
CA THR A 20 30.20 -14.98 -2.44
C THR A 20 29.60 -13.84 -3.25
N ARG A 21 29.79 -12.61 -2.77
CA ARG A 21 29.36 -11.42 -3.49
C ARG A 21 30.22 -11.22 -4.73
N LEU A 22 29.59 -11.24 -5.90
CA LEU A 22 30.20 -10.99 -7.19
C LEU A 22 30.39 -9.48 -7.42
N SER A 23 31.51 -9.11 -8.06
CA SER A 23 31.73 -7.77 -8.60
C SER A 23 30.88 -7.55 -9.87
N ASP A 24 30.73 -6.31 -10.29
CA ASP A 24 29.97 -5.96 -11.52
C ASP A 24 30.61 -6.63 -12.76
N GLU A 25 31.92 -6.75 -12.82
CA GLU A 25 32.61 -7.41 -13.93
C GLU A 25 32.36 -8.92 -13.94
N GLU A 26 32.31 -9.57 -12.78
CA GLU A 26 31.93 -10.98 -12.66
C GLU A 26 30.46 -11.20 -13.01
N LEU A 27 29.57 -10.31 -12.55
CA LEU A 27 28.12 -10.35 -12.89
C LEU A 27 27.89 -10.25 -14.40
N ARG A 28 28.62 -9.36 -15.12
CA ARG A 28 28.52 -9.23 -16.59
C ARG A 28 28.84 -10.50 -17.34
N ARG A 29 29.67 -11.38 -16.78
CA ARG A 29 30.09 -12.64 -17.38
C ARG A 29 29.40 -13.86 -16.77
N HIS A 30 28.59 -13.63 -15.73
CA HIS A 30 27.95 -14.71 -15.00
C HIS A 30 26.82 -15.34 -15.79
N PRO A 31 26.82 -16.66 -16.05
CA PRO A 31 25.82 -17.29 -16.91
C PRO A 31 24.39 -17.05 -16.49
N LEU A 32 24.08 -17.05 -15.18
CA LEU A 32 22.75 -16.79 -14.66
C LEU A 32 22.35 -15.31 -14.80
N ALA A 33 23.29 -14.37 -14.68
CA ALA A 33 22.98 -12.95 -14.91
C ALA A 33 22.65 -12.68 -16.37
N ILE A 34 23.39 -13.27 -17.30
CA ILE A 34 23.11 -13.21 -18.76
C ILE A 34 21.76 -13.85 -19.06
N TRP A 35 21.44 -14.98 -18.42
CA TRP A 35 20.15 -15.64 -18.59
C TRP A 35 19.00 -14.73 -18.09
N ILE A 36 19.14 -14.09 -16.92
CA ILE A 36 18.16 -13.15 -16.39
C ILE A 36 17.94 -12.00 -17.39
N GLU A 37 19.02 -11.41 -17.90
CA GLU A 37 18.93 -10.32 -18.87
C GLU A 37 18.19 -10.73 -20.13
N THR A 38 18.57 -11.84 -20.73
CA THR A 38 18.06 -12.29 -22.03
C THR A 38 16.72 -12.98 -21.97
N ARG A 39 16.32 -13.51 -20.82
CA ARG A 39 15.06 -14.26 -20.66
C ARG A 39 13.98 -13.48 -19.92
N LEU A 40 14.38 -12.66 -18.95
CA LEU A 40 13.45 -11.91 -18.09
C LEU A 40 13.46 -10.40 -18.37
N GLY A 41 14.59 -9.87 -18.88
CA GLY A 41 14.74 -8.43 -19.11
C GLY A 41 14.19 -7.98 -20.45
N VAL A 42 14.55 -8.67 -21.53
CA VAL A 42 14.20 -8.29 -22.91
C VAL A 42 13.70 -9.48 -23.72
N SER A 43 12.86 -9.19 -24.71
CA SER A 43 12.42 -10.13 -25.72
C SER A 43 12.44 -9.49 -27.10
N TRP A 44 12.68 -10.28 -28.14
CA TRP A 44 12.60 -9.78 -29.50
C TRP A 44 11.14 -9.70 -29.95
N SER A 45 10.72 -8.52 -30.44
CA SER A 45 9.40 -8.32 -31.04
C SER A 45 9.50 -8.50 -32.57
N GLU A 46 8.90 -9.55 -33.08
CA GLU A 46 8.85 -9.79 -34.52
C GLU A 46 8.06 -8.69 -35.26
N GLY A 47 6.99 -8.18 -34.64
CA GLY A 47 6.16 -7.13 -35.24
C GLY A 47 6.87 -5.77 -35.31
N ASP A 48 7.66 -5.43 -34.31
CA ASP A 48 8.37 -4.14 -34.24
C ASP A 48 9.83 -4.23 -34.72
N GLN A 49 10.34 -5.43 -35.02
CA GLN A 49 11.74 -5.70 -35.41
C GLN A 49 12.76 -5.07 -34.44
N ARG A 50 12.48 -5.13 -33.13
CA ARG A 50 13.32 -4.55 -32.08
C ARG A 50 13.23 -5.32 -30.76
N TRP A 51 14.21 -5.11 -29.91
CA TRP A 51 14.16 -5.58 -28.54
C TRP A 51 13.16 -4.75 -27.74
N VAL A 52 12.24 -5.42 -27.05
CA VAL A 52 11.25 -4.85 -26.15
C VAL A 52 11.43 -5.45 -24.76
N ARG A 53 10.84 -4.84 -23.76
CA ARG A 53 10.82 -5.43 -22.42
C ARG A 53 10.08 -6.76 -22.45
N ALA A 54 10.66 -7.78 -21.82
CA ALA A 54 10.00 -9.05 -21.66
C ALA A 54 8.77 -8.91 -20.74
N ARG A 55 7.82 -9.80 -20.89
CA ARG A 55 6.67 -9.89 -19.98
C ARG A 55 7.18 -10.19 -18.56
N PRO A 56 6.70 -9.46 -17.52
CA PRO A 56 7.03 -9.79 -16.15
C PRO A 56 6.61 -11.22 -15.78
N LEU A 57 7.51 -11.95 -15.12
CA LEU A 57 7.26 -13.29 -14.61
C LEU A 57 7.27 -13.27 -13.07
N THR A 58 6.49 -14.15 -12.47
CA THR A 58 6.64 -14.46 -11.04
C THR A 58 7.94 -15.23 -10.80
N LEU A 59 8.42 -15.26 -9.55
CA LEU A 59 9.59 -16.04 -9.22
C LEU A 59 9.38 -17.53 -9.50
N ASP A 60 8.15 -18.03 -9.37
CA ASP A 60 7.78 -19.40 -9.70
C ASP A 60 7.85 -19.67 -11.21
N GLU A 61 7.33 -18.79 -12.04
CA GLU A 61 7.42 -18.90 -13.50
C GLU A 61 8.88 -18.82 -13.96
N ALA A 62 9.66 -17.87 -13.40
CA ALA A 62 11.06 -17.72 -13.72
C ALA A 62 11.89 -18.95 -13.28
N SER A 63 11.60 -19.52 -12.11
CA SER A 63 12.30 -20.73 -11.64
C SER A 63 11.96 -21.97 -12.46
N ARG A 64 10.73 -22.10 -12.96
CA ARG A 64 10.37 -23.16 -13.92
C ARG A 64 11.10 -22.99 -15.25
N ALA A 65 11.09 -21.79 -15.81
CA ALA A 65 11.81 -21.51 -17.05
C ALA A 65 13.32 -21.81 -16.91
N LEU A 66 13.92 -21.42 -15.79
CA LEU A 66 15.32 -21.74 -15.52
C LEU A 66 15.56 -23.25 -15.34
N SER A 67 14.62 -23.95 -14.69
CA SER A 67 14.65 -25.41 -14.52
C SER A 67 14.69 -26.12 -15.88
N ASP A 68 13.87 -25.71 -16.82
CA ASP A 68 13.81 -26.26 -18.18
C ASP A 68 15.10 -25.97 -18.95
N ASP A 69 15.57 -24.71 -18.90
CA ASP A 69 16.76 -24.28 -19.62
C ASP A 69 18.06 -24.86 -19.05
N ALA A 70 18.15 -25.04 -17.74
CA ALA A 70 19.35 -25.58 -17.05
C ALA A 70 19.32 -27.12 -16.85
N GLY A 71 18.15 -27.74 -16.94
CA GLY A 71 17.97 -29.15 -16.64
C GLY A 71 18.25 -29.50 -15.18
N ARG A 72 17.79 -28.63 -14.24
CA ARG A 72 17.92 -28.79 -12.79
C ARG A 72 16.53 -28.71 -12.14
N GLY A 73 16.43 -29.12 -10.88
CA GLY A 73 15.20 -29.02 -10.11
C GLY A 73 14.74 -27.57 -9.95
N GLN A 74 13.42 -27.33 -9.85
CA GLN A 74 12.86 -25.99 -9.72
C GLN A 74 13.33 -25.27 -8.45
N GLU A 75 13.43 -25.96 -7.30
CA GLU A 75 13.83 -25.33 -6.03
C GLU A 75 15.28 -24.83 -6.01
N PRO A 76 16.30 -25.60 -6.45
CA PRO A 76 17.65 -25.07 -6.64
C PRO A 76 17.69 -23.86 -7.59
N CYS A 77 16.93 -23.89 -8.67
CA CYS A 77 16.82 -22.77 -9.61
C CYS A 77 16.21 -21.54 -8.95
N ARG A 78 15.17 -21.70 -8.15
CA ARG A 78 14.53 -20.62 -7.37
C ARG A 78 15.54 -19.99 -6.40
N GLN A 79 16.29 -20.81 -5.67
CA GLN A 79 17.29 -20.33 -4.73
C GLN A 79 18.40 -19.54 -5.44
N ALA A 80 18.94 -20.08 -6.53
CA ALA A 80 19.97 -19.41 -7.31
C ALA A 80 19.51 -18.05 -7.87
N LEU A 81 18.25 -17.95 -8.36
CA LEU A 81 17.65 -16.69 -8.79
C LEU A 81 17.56 -15.68 -7.65
N ARG A 82 17.06 -16.10 -6.48
CA ARG A 82 16.96 -15.22 -5.31
C ARG A 82 18.32 -14.70 -4.88
N ASP A 83 19.32 -15.56 -4.79
CA ASP A 83 20.66 -15.19 -4.33
C ASP A 83 21.32 -14.20 -5.29
N LEU A 84 21.23 -14.42 -6.60
CA LEU A 84 21.78 -13.51 -7.58
C LEU A 84 21.05 -12.16 -7.60
N LEU A 85 19.72 -12.16 -7.57
CA LEU A 85 18.91 -10.94 -7.56
C LEU A 85 19.18 -10.11 -6.30
N LEU A 86 19.29 -10.75 -5.14
CA LEU A 86 19.65 -10.06 -3.89
C LEU A 86 21.05 -9.44 -3.96
N GLN A 87 22.03 -10.16 -4.48
CA GLN A 87 23.41 -9.64 -4.62
C GLN A 87 23.48 -8.47 -5.59
N SER A 88 22.81 -8.60 -6.75
CA SER A 88 22.83 -7.56 -7.80
C SER A 88 22.04 -6.30 -7.44
N SER A 89 21.17 -6.37 -6.41
CA SER A 89 20.46 -5.19 -5.89
C SER A 89 21.26 -4.34 -4.92
N LEU A 90 22.35 -4.91 -4.36
CA LEU A 90 23.18 -4.18 -3.42
C LEU A 90 24.11 -3.21 -4.17
N PRO A 91 24.30 -1.98 -3.67
CA PRO A 91 25.22 -1.02 -4.30
C PRO A 91 26.65 -1.58 -4.33
N ALA A 92 27.41 -1.28 -5.38
CA ALA A 92 28.80 -1.73 -5.54
C ALA A 92 29.64 -1.33 -4.32
N ARG A 93 30.42 -2.29 -3.77
CA ARG A 93 31.39 -1.99 -2.70
C ARG A 93 32.61 -1.31 -3.29
N GLY A 94 32.89 -0.06 -2.86
CA GLY A 94 34.21 0.52 -2.97
C GLY A 94 34.47 1.48 -4.12
N GLY A 95 33.50 2.28 -4.52
CA GLY A 95 33.78 3.50 -5.26
C GLY A 95 33.96 4.66 -4.29
N THR A 96 35.17 5.00 -3.87
CA THR A 96 35.51 6.35 -3.38
C THR A 96 35.42 7.31 -4.56
N SER A 97 34.25 7.75 -4.90
CA SER A 97 34.07 8.82 -5.86
C SER A 97 33.96 10.14 -5.10
N SER A 98 35.01 10.88 -5.10
CA SER A 98 34.97 12.34 -4.97
C SER A 98 34.15 12.90 -6.14
N GLY A 99 32.85 13.09 -5.93
CA GLY A 99 31.92 13.64 -6.91
C GLY A 99 30.66 12.78 -7.02
N GLY A 100 29.68 13.12 -6.25
CA GLY A 100 28.24 12.89 -6.24
C GLY A 100 27.56 11.90 -7.19
N VAL A 101 28.14 10.75 -7.49
CA VAL A 101 27.49 9.68 -8.28
C VAL A 101 26.91 8.65 -7.30
N SER A 102 25.59 8.55 -7.26
CA SER A 102 24.88 7.50 -6.54
C SER A 102 25.39 6.14 -7.01
N SER A 103 25.80 5.25 -6.07
CA SER A 103 26.20 3.89 -6.38
C SER A 103 24.99 3.14 -6.96
N GLN A 104 24.98 2.93 -8.27
CA GLN A 104 23.91 2.20 -8.95
C GLN A 104 24.04 0.70 -8.67
N SER A 105 22.94 0.02 -8.51
CA SER A 105 22.90 -1.46 -8.49
C SER A 105 23.15 -2.01 -9.88
N PHE A 106 23.76 -3.21 -9.98
CA PHE A 106 24.08 -3.84 -11.27
C PHE A 106 22.84 -4.04 -12.15
N PHE A 107 21.76 -4.56 -11.57
CA PHE A 107 20.45 -4.55 -12.19
C PHE A 107 19.61 -3.43 -11.58
N ALA A 108 19.09 -2.55 -12.41
CA ALA A 108 18.08 -1.57 -12.01
C ALA A 108 16.71 -2.25 -11.91
N PHE A 109 16.52 -3.17 -10.93
CA PHE A 109 15.19 -3.68 -10.68
C PHE A 109 14.54 -2.98 -9.51
N LYS A 110 13.29 -2.64 -9.69
CA LYS A 110 12.40 -2.22 -8.61
C LYS A 110 11.59 -3.44 -8.20
N LEU A 111 11.76 -3.89 -6.97
CA LEU A 111 10.81 -4.80 -6.38
C LEU A 111 9.51 -4.00 -6.15
N HIS A 112 8.59 -4.09 -7.07
CA HIS A 112 7.23 -3.67 -6.82
C HIS A 112 6.52 -4.85 -6.15
N GLN A 113 6.52 -4.86 -4.84
CA GLN A 113 5.58 -5.67 -4.11
C GLN A 113 4.23 -4.95 -4.22
N PHE A 114 3.48 -5.26 -5.27
CA PHE A 114 2.07 -4.92 -5.31
C PHE A 114 1.39 -5.84 -4.29
N ILE A 115 1.21 -5.33 -3.10
CA ILE A 115 0.26 -5.90 -2.18
C ILE A 115 -1.12 -5.42 -2.66
N SER A 116 -1.62 -5.96 -3.77
CA SER A 116 -2.98 -5.78 -4.24
C SER A 116 -3.58 -7.17 -4.39
N GLY A 117 -4.54 -7.52 -3.57
CA GLY A 117 -5.32 -8.75 -3.67
C GLY A 117 -6.74 -8.42 -4.08
N ALA A 118 -7.44 -9.40 -4.57
CA ALA A 118 -8.88 -9.34 -4.81
C ALA A 118 -9.69 -9.13 -3.50
N GLY A 119 -9.03 -8.79 -2.39
CA GLY A 119 -9.62 -8.51 -1.09
C GLY A 119 -8.96 -7.32 -0.41
N HIS A 120 -9.76 -6.48 0.20
CA HIS A 120 -9.30 -5.46 1.13
C HIS A 120 -8.77 -6.13 2.40
N ALA A 121 -7.78 -5.52 3.06
CA ALA A 121 -7.48 -5.89 4.44
C ALA A 121 -8.57 -5.32 5.35
N PHE A 122 -8.99 -6.11 6.30
CA PHE A 122 -10.01 -5.74 7.30
C PHE A 122 -9.39 -5.80 8.69
N ALA A 123 -9.83 -4.92 9.58
CA ALA A 123 -9.42 -4.95 10.97
C ALA A 123 -10.62 -4.74 11.90
N THR A 124 -10.49 -5.24 13.13
CA THR A 124 -11.40 -4.92 14.22
C THR A 124 -11.05 -3.55 14.83
N LEU A 125 -12.04 -2.84 15.42
CA LEU A 125 -11.86 -1.54 16.06
C LEU A 125 -11.29 -1.68 17.48
N GLU A 126 -10.08 -2.18 17.56
CA GLU A 126 -9.34 -2.34 18.82
C GLU A 126 -7.95 -1.71 18.67
N PRO A 127 -7.28 -1.33 19.76
CA PRO A 127 -5.91 -0.82 19.72
C PRO A 127 -4.95 -1.76 18.99
N ALA A 128 -3.90 -1.22 18.36
CA ALA A 128 -2.98 -1.94 17.48
C ALA A 128 -2.39 -3.25 18.09
N GLY A 129 -2.21 -3.32 19.42
CA GLY A 129 -1.68 -4.52 20.08
C GLY A 129 -2.69 -5.64 20.31
N THR A 130 -3.99 -5.38 20.12
CA THR A 130 -5.07 -6.34 20.42
C THR A 130 -6.02 -6.60 19.27
N ARG A 131 -5.95 -5.78 18.22
CA ARG A 131 -6.80 -5.91 17.04
C ARG A 131 -6.45 -7.14 16.21
N THR A 132 -7.45 -7.69 15.56
CA THR A 132 -7.28 -8.73 14.53
C THR A 132 -7.29 -8.06 13.15
N VAL A 133 -6.31 -8.44 12.30
CA VAL A 133 -6.26 -8.04 10.88
C VAL A 133 -6.43 -9.30 10.04
N THR A 134 -7.30 -9.26 9.04
CA THR A 134 -7.58 -10.37 8.13
C THR A 134 -7.78 -9.87 6.71
N VAL A 135 -7.63 -10.75 5.74
CA VAL A 135 -7.97 -10.51 4.32
C VAL A 135 -9.34 -11.10 3.96
N ASP A 136 -9.98 -11.79 4.90
CA ASP A 136 -11.30 -12.39 4.70
C ASP A 136 -12.39 -11.32 4.90
N GLY A 137 -13.04 -10.92 3.81
CA GLY A 137 -14.07 -9.90 3.79
C GLY A 137 -15.41 -10.36 4.34
N GLN A 138 -15.49 -10.59 5.65
CA GLN A 138 -16.72 -10.90 6.35
C GLN A 138 -17.23 -9.70 7.16
N GLN A 139 -18.49 -9.71 7.55
CA GLN A 139 -19.06 -8.65 8.37
C GLN A 139 -18.51 -8.67 9.81
N PHE A 140 -18.30 -9.87 10.35
CA PHE A 140 -17.77 -10.09 11.70
C PHE A 140 -16.57 -11.04 11.66
N LEU A 141 -15.70 -10.93 12.66
CA LEU A 141 -14.60 -11.86 12.83
C LEU A 141 -15.15 -13.30 13.07
N PRO A 142 -14.70 -14.32 12.33
CA PRO A 142 -15.14 -15.69 12.50
C PRO A 142 -15.01 -16.16 13.95
N GLY A 143 -16.10 -16.68 14.52
CA GLY A 143 -16.17 -17.07 15.92
C GLY A 143 -16.37 -15.93 16.93
N HIS A 144 -16.42 -14.68 16.48
CA HIS A 144 -16.54 -13.48 17.32
C HIS A 144 -17.57 -12.50 16.78
N ALA A 145 -18.86 -12.80 16.96
CA ALA A 145 -19.96 -11.95 16.49
C ALA A 145 -20.01 -10.57 17.18
N GLU A 146 -19.29 -10.41 18.28
CA GLU A 146 -19.09 -9.15 18.98
C GLU A 146 -18.00 -8.25 18.36
N LYS A 147 -17.27 -8.71 17.33
CA LYS A 147 -16.19 -7.99 16.65
C LYS A 147 -16.51 -7.83 15.17
N ARG A 148 -16.84 -6.61 14.78
CA ARG A 148 -17.09 -6.26 13.36
C ARG A 148 -15.76 -5.99 12.66
N LEU A 149 -15.67 -6.37 11.39
CA LEU A 149 -14.55 -6.14 10.52
C LEU A 149 -14.78 -4.89 9.65
N TYR A 150 -13.76 -4.05 9.55
CA TYR A 150 -13.79 -2.80 8.80
C TYR A 150 -12.68 -2.78 7.77
N PRO A 151 -12.93 -2.33 6.52
CA PRO A 151 -11.87 -2.14 5.54
C PRO A 151 -10.81 -1.17 6.06
N VAL A 152 -9.53 -1.49 5.83
CA VAL A 152 -8.40 -0.70 6.31
C VAL A 152 -7.83 0.11 5.16
N HIS A 153 -7.72 1.41 5.37
CA HIS A 153 -7.12 2.35 4.44
C HIS A 153 -6.10 3.22 5.16
N PHE A 154 -5.12 3.75 4.43
CA PHE A 154 -4.02 4.52 4.98
C PHE A 154 -3.87 5.86 4.28
N CYS A 155 -3.57 6.90 5.04
CA CYS A 155 -3.09 8.15 4.48
C CYS A 155 -1.84 7.89 3.63
N ARG A 156 -1.81 8.39 2.39
CA ARG A 156 -0.69 8.16 1.46
C ARG A 156 0.60 8.84 1.89
N ASP A 157 0.50 9.90 2.71
CA ASP A 157 1.63 10.71 3.13
C ASP A 157 2.29 10.16 4.40
N CYS A 158 1.50 9.73 5.41
CA CYS A 158 2.05 9.31 6.70
C CYS A 158 1.70 7.89 7.15
N GLY A 159 0.88 7.16 6.38
CA GLY A 159 0.46 5.80 6.73
C GLY A 159 -0.54 5.70 7.88
N HIS A 160 -1.14 6.82 8.35
CA HIS A 160 -2.16 6.77 9.40
C HIS A 160 -3.42 6.05 8.90
N GLU A 161 -4.01 5.23 9.76
CA GLU A 161 -5.07 4.28 9.42
C GLU A 161 -6.46 4.91 9.53
N TYR A 162 -7.31 4.60 8.55
CA TYR A 162 -8.70 5.04 8.47
C TYR A 162 -9.61 3.90 8.00
N HIS A 163 -10.83 3.88 8.53
CA HIS A 163 -11.86 2.93 8.17
C HIS A 163 -13.04 3.66 7.52
N PRO A 164 -13.38 3.38 6.26
CA PRO A 164 -14.62 3.90 5.67
C PRO A 164 -15.83 3.31 6.40
N VAL A 165 -16.70 4.18 6.89
CA VAL A 165 -17.88 3.78 7.68
C VAL A 165 -19.10 4.59 7.30
N ARG A 166 -20.26 4.07 7.66
CA ARG A 166 -21.52 4.82 7.77
C ARG A 166 -22.02 4.74 9.21
N LEU A 167 -22.36 5.85 9.79
CA LEU A 167 -23.02 5.93 11.08
C LEU A 167 -24.51 5.83 10.87
N GLY A 168 -25.12 4.75 11.30
CA GLY A 168 -26.53 4.45 11.17
C GLY A 168 -27.14 3.93 12.47
N VAL A 169 -28.29 3.27 12.36
CA VAL A 169 -28.96 2.59 13.47
C VAL A 169 -29.03 1.09 13.16
N GLU A 170 -28.54 0.26 14.06
CA GLU A 170 -28.63 -1.19 13.99
C GLU A 170 -29.17 -1.70 15.33
N ALA A 171 -30.25 -2.50 15.29
CA ALA A 171 -30.95 -3.01 16.47
C ALA A 171 -31.33 -1.93 17.53
N GLY A 172 -31.63 -0.71 17.08
CA GLY A 172 -32.01 0.41 17.93
C GLY A 172 -30.85 1.26 18.45
N ASP A 173 -29.59 0.83 18.25
CA ASP A 173 -28.42 1.55 18.68
C ASP A 173 -27.68 2.26 17.53
N ARG A 174 -27.12 3.44 17.81
CA ARG A 174 -26.24 4.10 16.86
C ARG A 174 -24.97 3.26 16.69
N THR A 175 -24.69 2.89 15.44
CA THR A 175 -23.65 1.93 15.10
C THR A 175 -22.86 2.40 13.88
N PHE A 176 -21.55 2.32 13.93
CA PHE A 176 -20.71 2.44 12.76
C PHE A 176 -20.72 1.13 11.98
N LEU A 177 -21.22 1.18 10.77
CA LEU A 177 -21.27 0.06 9.84
C LEU A 177 -20.13 0.19 8.83
N ALA A 178 -19.47 -0.91 8.51
CA ALA A 178 -18.44 -0.93 7.49
C ALA A 178 -19.04 -0.60 6.11
N ARG A 179 -18.32 0.13 5.27
CA ARG A 179 -18.68 0.37 3.86
C ARG A 179 -17.45 0.24 2.97
N ASP A 180 -17.67 0.04 1.68
CA ASP A 180 -16.60 0.18 0.71
C ASP A 180 -16.26 1.68 0.52
N ILE A 181 -14.98 1.97 0.24
CA ILE A 181 -14.54 3.35 -0.02
C ILE A 181 -15.16 3.93 -1.29
N ASP A 182 -15.50 3.07 -2.24
CA ASP A 182 -16.13 3.42 -3.52
C ASP A 182 -17.67 3.49 -3.42
N ASP A 183 -18.27 3.12 -2.28
CA ASP A 183 -19.71 3.32 -2.06
C ASP A 183 -20.04 4.80 -2.22
N ALA A 184 -20.98 5.07 -3.12
CA ALA A 184 -21.41 6.44 -3.39
C ALA A 184 -22.01 7.03 -2.10
N ALA A 185 -21.38 8.10 -1.59
CA ALA A 185 -22.09 8.95 -0.64
C ALA A 185 -23.35 9.48 -1.34
N PRO A 186 -24.52 9.45 -0.68
CA PRO A 186 -25.73 10.02 -1.24
C PRO A 186 -25.43 11.43 -1.75
N ALA A 187 -25.81 11.72 -3.00
CA ALA A 187 -25.63 13.04 -3.57
C ALA A 187 -26.48 14.01 -2.77
N SER A 188 -25.85 14.95 -2.07
CA SER A 188 -26.53 16.17 -1.66
C SER A 188 -26.64 17.05 -2.89
N ASP A 189 -27.84 17.50 -3.22
CA ASP A 189 -28.17 18.33 -4.38
C ASP A 189 -27.48 19.70 -4.40
N ASP A 190 -26.85 20.09 -3.30
CA ASP A 190 -26.07 21.33 -3.18
C ASP A 190 -24.59 21.02 -3.19
N GLY A 191 -23.87 21.56 -4.16
CA GLY A 191 -22.46 21.33 -4.51
C GLY A 191 -21.40 21.62 -3.43
N ASP A 192 -21.78 21.84 -2.18
CA ASP A 192 -20.96 22.00 -0.99
C ASP A 192 -21.39 21.02 0.10
N ALA A 193 -21.16 19.72 -0.13
CA ALA A 193 -21.50 18.66 0.81
C ALA A 193 -20.59 18.68 2.04
N ALA A 194 -20.77 19.66 2.91
CA ALA A 194 -20.38 19.59 4.31
C ALA A 194 -21.34 18.72 5.14
N GLU A 195 -22.50 18.37 4.59
CA GLU A 195 -23.45 17.45 5.20
C GLU A 195 -23.28 16.09 4.53
N GLY A 196 -22.71 15.12 5.28
CA GLY A 196 -22.73 13.73 4.88
C GLY A 196 -24.18 13.38 4.56
N GLY A 197 -24.49 13.13 3.29
CA GLY A 197 -25.84 12.93 2.79
C GLY A 197 -26.60 11.94 3.66
N ALA A 198 -27.52 12.48 4.43
CA ALA A 198 -28.40 11.70 5.29
C ALA A 198 -29.57 11.23 4.46
N THR A 199 -29.47 10.05 3.86
CA THR A 199 -30.65 9.26 3.54
C THR A 199 -31.00 8.44 4.77
N ASP A 200 -32.18 8.61 5.32
CA ASP A 200 -32.69 7.92 6.52
C ASP A 200 -31.85 8.10 7.81
N GLY A 201 -31.17 9.23 8.01
CA GLY A 201 -30.40 9.51 9.22
C GLY A 201 -29.00 8.88 9.24
N GLU A 202 -28.54 8.24 8.15
CA GLU A 202 -27.19 7.68 8.03
C GLU A 202 -26.17 8.77 7.61
N ILE A 203 -24.99 8.77 8.23
CA ILE A 203 -23.91 9.70 7.96
C ILE A 203 -22.69 8.91 7.49
N PHE A 204 -22.26 9.12 6.25
CA PHE A 204 -21.03 8.55 5.71
C PHE A 204 -19.80 9.26 6.25
N GLY A 205 -18.68 8.57 6.34
CA GLY A 205 -17.44 9.17 6.77
C GLY A 205 -16.31 8.16 6.97
N PHE A 206 -15.34 8.60 7.76
CA PHE A 206 -14.16 7.80 8.08
C PHE A 206 -13.96 7.78 9.60
N LEU A 207 -13.63 6.61 10.11
CA LEU A 207 -13.31 6.39 11.52
C LEU A 207 -11.82 6.10 11.65
N THR A 208 -11.17 6.69 12.64
CA THR A 208 -9.82 6.32 13.08
C THR A 208 -9.77 6.24 14.58
N LEU A 209 -9.06 5.24 15.12
CA LEU A 209 -8.89 5.12 16.55
C LEU A 209 -7.98 6.24 17.07
N ASP A 210 -8.22 6.69 18.30
CA ASP A 210 -7.34 7.62 19.00
C ASP A 210 -6.05 6.87 19.40
N ILE A 211 -5.01 7.05 18.59
CA ILE A 211 -3.69 6.48 18.87
C ILE A 211 -2.91 7.50 19.66
N ARG A 212 -2.74 7.23 20.96
CA ARG A 212 -1.90 8.06 21.81
C ARG A 212 -0.43 7.75 21.56
N ASP A 213 0.12 8.36 20.51
CA ASP A 213 1.56 8.40 20.29
C ASP A 213 2.04 9.87 20.26
N ALA A 214 3.36 10.08 20.39
CA ALA A 214 3.95 11.41 20.44
C ALA A 214 3.71 12.24 19.17
N ASP A 215 3.41 11.59 18.03
CA ASP A 215 3.22 12.22 16.73
C ASP A 215 1.75 12.51 16.42
N PHE A 216 0.80 12.02 17.24
CA PHE A 216 -0.63 12.26 17.06
C PHE A 216 -1.10 13.33 18.05
N THR A 217 -1.18 14.56 17.59
CA THR A 217 -1.48 15.75 18.42
C THR A 217 -2.89 16.30 18.21
N PHE A 218 -3.70 15.73 17.31
CA PHE A 218 -5.04 16.20 17.02
C PHE A 218 -5.94 16.13 18.28
N ALA A 219 -6.50 17.26 18.67
CA ALA A 219 -7.36 17.43 19.85
C ALA A 219 -8.71 18.07 19.52
N ASN A 220 -9.03 18.20 18.22
CA ASN A 220 -10.26 18.81 17.69
C ASN A 220 -10.44 20.29 18.08
N ARG A 221 -9.34 21.00 18.32
CA ARG A 221 -9.34 22.46 18.46
C ARG A 221 -9.37 23.08 17.07
N ASP A 222 -9.81 24.35 16.97
CA ASP A 222 -9.87 25.00 15.65
C ASP A 222 -8.49 25.08 14.97
N GLU A 223 -7.43 25.28 15.75
CA GLU A 223 -6.03 25.29 15.29
C GLU A 223 -5.51 23.95 14.73
N ASP A 224 -6.16 22.83 15.02
CA ASP A 224 -5.79 21.52 14.51
C ASP A 224 -6.30 21.27 13.06
N TYR A 225 -7.10 22.20 12.52
CA TYR A 225 -7.62 22.12 11.16
C TYR A 225 -6.72 22.83 10.15
N PRO A 226 -6.79 22.48 8.86
CA PRO A 226 -5.99 23.12 7.82
C PRO A 226 -6.15 24.65 7.83
N GLU A 227 -5.06 25.38 7.67
CA GLU A 227 -5.03 26.84 7.71
C GLU A 227 -6.05 27.47 6.73
N THR A 228 -6.21 26.87 5.54
CA THR A 228 -7.17 27.32 4.52
C THR A 228 -8.64 27.25 4.99
N TRP A 229 -8.93 26.48 6.05
CA TRP A 229 -10.26 26.32 6.64
C TRP A 229 -10.52 27.29 7.78
N LEU A 230 -9.52 28.06 8.17
CA LEU A 230 -9.58 28.95 9.33
C LEU A 230 -9.79 30.41 8.90
N ASP A 231 -10.58 31.11 9.70
CA ASP A 231 -10.59 32.56 9.81
C ASP A 231 -9.92 32.95 11.11
N PHE A 232 -9.41 34.16 11.21
CA PHE A 232 -8.82 34.68 12.44
C PHE A 232 -9.71 35.79 13.00
N ASP A 233 -10.01 35.71 14.27
CA ASP A 233 -10.73 36.76 14.95
C ASP A 233 -9.86 38.02 15.15
N LYS A 234 -10.44 39.09 15.71
CA LYS A 234 -9.76 40.37 15.93
C LYS A 234 -8.56 40.27 16.89
N THR A 235 -8.48 39.19 17.64
CA THR A 235 -7.40 38.90 18.60
C THR A 235 -6.39 37.91 18.04
N GLY A 236 -6.56 37.47 16.78
CA GLY A 236 -5.66 36.53 16.10
C GLY A 236 -5.93 35.07 16.42
N ASN A 237 -7.02 34.74 17.11
CA ASN A 237 -7.36 33.35 17.40
C ASN A 237 -7.98 32.67 16.17
N PRO A 238 -7.54 31.47 15.81
CA PRO A 238 -8.10 30.72 14.69
C PRO A 238 -9.53 30.27 14.99
N ARG A 239 -10.41 30.36 13.99
CA ARG A 239 -11.79 29.89 14.05
C ARG A 239 -12.15 29.17 12.76
N LEU A 240 -12.74 27.97 12.88
CA LEU A 240 -13.19 27.21 11.72
C LEU A 240 -14.29 27.96 10.98
N LYS A 241 -14.09 28.19 9.68
CA LYS A 241 -15.06 28.86 8.77
C LYS A 241 -16.42 28.17 8.81
N SER A 242 -17.50 28.94 8.66
CA SER A 242 -18.87 28.43 8.84
C SER A 242 -19.19 27.21 7.98
N HIS A 243 -18.77 27.22 6.72
CA HIS A 243 -19.03 26.13 5.76
C HIS A 243 -18.24 24.83 6.04
N TYR A 244 -17.21 24.87 6.90
CA TYR A 244 -16.50 23.64 7.34
C TYR A 244 -17.03 23.07 8.65
N ARG A 245 -17.89 23.82 9.39
CA ARG A 245 -18.39 23.39 10.72
C ARG A 245 -19.23 22.14 10.68
N ALA A 246 -20.04 21.94 9.62
CA ALA A 246 -20.85 20.74 9.43
C ALA A 246 -19.99 19.47 9.28
N GLY A 247 -18.81 19.60 8.64
CA GLY A 247 -17.82 18.54 8.48
C GLY A 247 -16.82 18.43 9.65
N ARG A 248 -17.06 19.09 10.78
CA ARG A 248 -16.19 19.01 11.95
C ARG A 248 -16.04 17.56 12.42
N VAL A 249 -14.83 17.17 12.72
CA VAL A 249 -14.49 15.86 13.31
C VAL A 249 -15.23 15.68 14.63
N ARG A 250 -15.72 14.47 14.89
CA ARG A 250 -16.46 14.15 16.12
C ARG A 250 -15.64 13.21 16.98
N ASP A 251 -15.48 13.56 18.26
CA ASP A 251 -14.97 12.65 19.28
C ASP A 251 -16.05 11.61 19.59
N VAL A 252 -15.70 10.33 19.47
CA VAL A 252 -16.62 9.22 19.70
C VAL A 252 -15.94 8.11 20.48
N VAL A 253 -16.75 7.31 21.18
CA VAL A 253 -16.33 6.06 21.79
C VAL A 253 -17.04 4.93 21.08
N VAL A 254 -16.29 3.93 20.60
CA VAL A 254 -16.81 2.86 19.75
C VAL A 254 -16.42 1.48 20.29
N ALA A 255 -17.40 0.59 20.36
CA ALA A 255 -17.19 -0.80 20.72
C ALA A 255 -16.65 -1.61 19.53
N PRO A 256 -16.03 -2.80 19.75
CA PRO A 256 -15.56 -3.65 18.65
C PRO A 256 -16.64 -4.07 17.64
N ASN A 257 -17.90 -4.12 18.02
CA ASN A 257 -19.03 -4.37 17.13
C ASN A 257 -19.55 -3.12 16.40
N GLY A 258 -18.95 -1.96 16.63
CA GLY A 258 -19.31 -0.69 16.01
C GLY A 258 -20.32 0.17 16.78
N ARG A 259 -20.88 -0.31 17.90
CA ARG A 259 -21.84 0.49 18.71
C ARG A 259 -21.16 1.71 19.31
N VAL A 260 -21.84 2.85 19.25
CA VAL A 260 -21.36 4.10 19.82
C VAL A 260 -21.70 4.17 21.30
N GLY A 261 -20.77 4.69 22.12
CA GLY A 261 -20.97 4.98 23.55
C GLY A 261 -20.15 4.10 24.49
N SER A 262 -19.45 3.06 23.99
CA SER A 262 -18.57 2.22 24.81
C SER A 262 -17.39 1.71 24.00
N GLY A 263 -16.28 1.37 24.63
CA GLY A 263 -15.10 0.79 23.98
C GLY A 263 -13.92 1.75 23.84
N SER A 264 -13.33 1.83 22.64
CA SER A 264 -12.15 2.64 22.35
C SER A 264 -12.50 4.06 21.93
N LYS A 265 -11.69 5.03 22.33
CA LYS A 265 -11.78 6.39 21.78
C LYS A 265 -11.42 6.39 20.29
N ALA A 266 -12.18 7.15 19.53
CA ALA A 266 -12.00 7.29 18.08
C ALA A 266 -12.42 8.68 17.61
N TRP A 267 -11.96 9.02 16.41
CA TRP A 267 -12.31 10.22 15.69
C TRP A 267 -13.15 9.87 14.48
N PHE A 268 -14.33 10.45 14.34
CA PHE A 268 -15.18 10.31 13.19
C PHE A 268 -15.12 11.55 12.31
N ILE A 269 -14.69 11.40 11.06
CA ILE A 269 -14.65 12.45 10.03
C ILE A 269 -15.90 12.26 9.17
N PRO A 270 -16.92 13.11 9.28
CA PRO A 270 -18.13 13.01 8.46
C PRO A 270 -17.84 13.42 7.01
N GLY A 271 -18.49 12.76 6.06
CA GLY A 271 -18.41 13.04 4.65
C GLY A 271 -17.16 12.49 3.98
N ARG A 272 -16.62 13.21 2.99
CA ARG A 272 -15.43 12.84 2.24
C ARG A 272 -14.15 13.01 3.07
N PHE A 273 -13.13 12.22 2.76
CA PHE A 273 -11.81 12.37 3.38
C PHE A 273 -11.14 13.64 2.84
N ARG A 274 -11.05 14.68 3.62
CA ARG A 274 -10.55 16.01 3.20
C ARG A 274 -9.15 16.32 3.72
N PHE A 275 -8.78 15.80 4.89
CA PHE A 275 -7.44 15.97 5.48
C PHE A 275 -7.11 14.84 6.45
N CYS A 276 -5.83 14.62 6.65
CA CYS A 276 -5.33 13.61 7.60
C CYS A 276 -5.17 14.22 8.99
N LEU A 277 -5.73 13.59 10.03
CA LEU A 277 -5.66 14.07 11.41
C LEU A 277 -4.24 13.99 11.99
N ARG A 278 -3.36 13.14 11.42
CA ARG A 278 -2.00 12.98 11.92
C ARG A 278 -1.01 13.96 11.28
N CYS A 279 -0.98 14.04 9.96
CA CYS A 279 0.03 14.85 9.25
C CYS A 279 -0.53 16.17 8.66
N GLY A 280 -1.83 16.42 8.79
CA GLY A 280 -2.46 17.63 8.24
C GLY A 280 -2.57 17.68 6.71
N ALA A 281 -2.10 16.65 5.99
CA ALA A 281 -2.18 16.61 4.52
C ALA A 281 -3.63 16.82 4.06
N THR A 282 -3.82 17.80 3.18
CA THR A 282 -5.13 18.21 2.66
C THR A 282 -5.35 17.72 1.24
N HIS A 283 -6.61 17.49 0.89
CA HIS A 283 -6.99 17.00 -0.42
C HIS A 283 -8.06 17.88 -1.05
N SER A 284 -8.01 18.07 -2.38
CA SER A 284 -8.99 18.86 -3.11
C SER A 284 -10.38 18.22 -3.03
N THR A 285 -11.43 19.04 -3.06
CA THR A 285 -12.84 18.57 -3.01
C THR A 285 -13.23 17.69 -4.20
N SER A 286 -12.59 17.86 -5.35
CA SER A 286 -12.87 17.12 -6.59
C SER A 286 -12.26 15.71 -6.63
N ALA A 287 -11.24 15.42 -5.79
CA ALA A 287 -10.61 14.11 -5.79
C ALA A 287 -11.53 13.04 -5.15
N ARG A 288 -11.44 11.80 -5.63
CA ARG A 288 -12.15 10.66 -5.04
C ARG A 288 -11.41 10.14 -3.81
N ASP A 289 -12.12 9.61 -2.81
CA ASP A 289 -11.51 9.13 -1.57
C ASP A 289 -10.47 8.03 -1.80
N ARG A 290 -10.70 7.12 -2.74
CA ARG A 290 -9.73 6.09 -3.15
C ARG A 290 -8.40 6.64 -3.71
N THR A 291 -8.38 7.88 -4.19
CA THR A 291 -7.13 8.52 -4.64
C THR A 291 -6.37 9.18 -3.50
N ARG A 292 -7.04 9.44 -2.37
CA ARG A 292 -6.49 10.10 -1.18
C ARG A 292 -5.96 9.10 -0.16
N LEU A 293 -6.60 7.95 -0.09
CA LEU A 293 -6.22 6.85 0.81
C LEU A 293 -5.70 5.66 0.00
N ALA A 294 -4.71 4.97 0.55
CA ALA A 294 -4.22 3.71 0.01
C ALA A 294 -4.92 2.54 0.71
N SER A 295 -5.33 1.52 -0.03
CA SER A 295 -5.76 0.25 0.53
C SER A 295 -4.60 -0.73 0.63
N LEU A 296 -4.59 -1.58 1.66
CA LEU A 296 -3.79 -2.80 1.64
C LEU A 296 -4.53 -3.85 0.83
N SER A 297 -3.86 -4.35 -0.19
CA SER A 297 -4.36 -5.47 -0.96
C SER A 297 -3.22 -6.44 -1.25
N ALA A 298 -3.46 -7.75 -1.10
CA ALA A 298 -2.44 -8.79 -1.29
C ALA A 298 -2.56 -9.41 -2.69
N GLU A 299 -1.73 -9.00 -3.65
CA GLU A 299 -1.54 -9.75 -4.89
C GLU A 299 -0.18 -10.47 -4.87
N GLY A 300 -0.14 -11.66 -5.46
CA GLY A 300 1.09 -12.41 -5.59
C GLY A 300 2.19 -11.57 -6.23
N ALA A 301 3.39 -11.61 -5.67
CA ALA A 301 4.52 -10.80 -6.10
C ALA A 301 4.83 -11.04 -7.59
N ARG A 302 4.63 -10.04 -8.43
CA ARG A 302 5.17 -9.96 -9.80
C ARG A 302 6.40 -9.08 -9.76
N ILE A 303 7.52 -9.56 -10.26
CA ILE A 303 8.78 -8.82 -10.33
C ILE A 303 8.94 -8.29 -11.76
N PRO A 304 8.66 -7.01 -12.05
CA PRO A 304 9.08 -6.41 -13.31
C PRO A 304 10.56 -6.04 -13.21
N ILE A 305 11.39 -6.60 -14.07
CA ILE A 305 12.77 -6.14 -14.24
C ILE A 305 12.73 -4.93 -15.17
N VAL A 306 13.09 -3.76 -14.64
CA VAL A 306 13.12 -2.50 -15.40
C VAL A 306 14.58 -2.16 -15.67
N TYR A 307 14.98 -2.15 -16.94
CA TYR A 307 16.26 -1.59 -17.38
C TYR A 307 16.17 -0.06 -17.33
N GLY A 308 17.07 0.57 -16.56
CA GLY A 308 17.36 1.99 -16.72
C GLY A 308 18.37 2.13 -17.87
N ARG A 309 18.02 2.88 -18.91
CA ARG A 309 18.98 3.51 -19.81
C ARG A 309 19.02 5.00 -19.46
N ASP A 310 20.22 5.50 -19.25
CA ASP A 310 20.58 6.88 -19.57
C ASP A 310 20.87 6.99 -21.05
#